data_a96ec610f2115e9b7ca6b89d0cbd3cea
#
_entry.id   a96ec610f2115e9b7ca6b89d0cbd3cea
#
_cell.length_a   1.000
_cell.length_b   1.000
_cell.length_c   1.000
_cell.angle_alpha   90.00
_cell.angle_beta   90.00
_cell.angle_gamma   90.00
#
_symmetry.space_group_name_H-M   'P 1'
#
loop_
_entity.id
_entity.type
_entity.pdbx_description
1 polymer ?
#
loop_
_entity_poly.entity_id
_entity_poly.type
_entity_poly.pdbx_seq_one_letter_code
_entity_poly.pdbx_strand_id
1 'polypeptide(L)'
;MNQARESEGAPKVPLGSNQINHHPERIICGVPVDIHSIMITDLYDPKAIPTAWQKFWAQFPKADLPGNNQAWGVSTPIEGSQGKLHYVAGVEVKAGYVAPEGFEVVVIPAGNYLEVTHVGPINTLAQSYGEAYGVVFPSTGLEMRAGQHLEKYDAMLNPMADDYEMGILIPVNS
;
A
#
# COMPACT_ATOMS: atom_id res chain seq x y z
N MET A 1 -9.63 -33.89 35.19
CA MET A 1 -8.70 -32.77 34.97
C MET A 1 -8.73 -32.41 33.49
N ASN A 2 -9.52 -31.42 33.12
CA ASN A 2 -9.60 -30.93 31.77
C ASN A 2 -8.53 -29.88 31.60
N GLN A 3 -7.42 -30.21 30.94
CA GLN A 3 -6.50 -29.21 30.44
C GLN A 3 -7.14 -28.61 29.19
N ALA A 4 -7.66 -27.42 29.35
CA ALA A 4 -7.99 -26.59 28.21
C ALA A 4 -6.69 -26.39 27.40
N ARG A 5 -6.64 -26.90 26.17
CA ARG A 5 -5.64 -26.52 25.19
C ARG A 5 -5.86 -25.02 24.93
N GLU A 6 -4.97 -24.23 25.49
CA GLU A 6 -4.82 -22.85 24.99
C GLU A 6 -4.59 -22.97 23.50
N SER A 7 -5.52 -22.46 22.71
CA SER A 7 -5.29 -22.24 21.29
C SER A 7 -4.07 -21.31 21.19
N GLU A 8 -2.95 -21.85 20.74
CA GLU A 8 -1.85 -21.02 20.29
C GLU A 8 -2.44 -20.07 19.26
N GLY A 9 -2.60 -18.82 19.65
CA GLY A 9 -3.11 -17.78 18.77
C GLY A 9 -2.19 -17.70 17.56
N ALA A 10 -2.78 -17.51 16.37
CA ALA A 10 -2.01 -17.20 15.17
C ALA A 10 -0.93 -16.15 15.51
N PRO A 11 0.29 -16.26 14.96
CA PRO A 11 1.35 -15.31 15.26
C PRO A 11 0.83 -13.89 15.02
N LYS A 12 0.87 -13.07 16.06
CA LYS A 12 0.47 -11.67 15.95
C LYS A 12 1.37 -11.03 14.92
N VAL A 13 0.76 -10.51 13.85
CA VAL A 13 1.48 -9.67 12.91
C VAL A 13 1.96 -8.45 13.69
N PRO A 14 3.26 -8.16 13.70
CA PRO A 14 3.74 -6.97 14.37
C PRO A 14 3.31 -5.76 13.53
N LEU A 15 2.15 -5.19 13.87
CA LEU A 15 1.83 -3.84 13.44
C LEU A 15 2.57 -2.88 14.34
N GLY A 16 3.21 -1.89 13.73
CA GLY A 16 3.77 -0.76 14.44
C GLY A 16 2.68 0.19 14.93
N SER A 17 2.97 1.48 14.94
CA SER A 17 1.99 2.50 15.30
C SER A 17 0.88 2.63 14.25
N ASN A 18 -0.27 3.14 14.69
CA ASN A 18 -1.31 3.64 13.80
C ASN A 18 -1.70 5.06 14.23
N GLN A 19 -1.98 5.91 13.27
CA GLN A 19 -2.40 7.29 13.52
C GLN A 19 -3.15 7.87 12.31
N ILE A 20 -3.92 8.92 12.54
CA ILE A 20 -4.60 9.65 11.46
C ILE A 20 -3.74 10.85 11.09
N ASN A 21 -3.37 10.93 9.81
CA ASN A 21 -2.58 12.03 9.26
C ASN A 21 -3.30 12.64 8.05
N HIS A 22 -3.21 13.97 7.95
CA HIS A 22 -3.59 14.67 6.74
C HIS A 22 -2.46 14.62 5.73
N HIS A 23 -2.78 14.23 4.50
CA HIS A 23 -1.84 14.23 3.37
C HIS A 23 -2.25 15.30 2.35
N PRO A 24 -1.27 16.06 1.84
CA PRO A 24 -1.52 17.00 0.75
C PRO A 24 -1.82 16.25 -0.55
N GLU A 25 -2.33 16.96 -1.54
CA GLU A 25 -2.41 16.42 -2.91
C GLU A 25 -1.03 15.94 -3.37
N ARG A 26 -1.00 14.77 -3.99
CA ARG A 26 0.21 14.18 -4.57
C ARG A 26 -0.01 13.81 -6.02
N ILE A 27 1.04 13.91 -6.80
CA ILE A 27 1.08 13.46 -8.19
C ILE A 27 2.11 12.35 -8.26
N ILE A 28 1.67 11.16 -8.63
CA ILE A 28 2.52 9.97 -8.71
C ILE A 28 2.66 9.55 -10.17
N CYS A 29 3.88 9.31 -10.62
CA CYS A 29 4.16 8.67 -11.89
C CYS A 29 4.70 7.26 -11.67
N GLY A 30 4.12 6.29 -12.32
CA GLY A 30 4.52 4.91 -12.12
C GLY A 30 4.01 3.92 -13.14
N VAL A 31 4.30 2.66 -12.88
CA VAL A 31 3.89 1.53 -13.72
C VAL A 31 2.51 1.05 -13.29
N PRO A 32 1.51 1.10 -14.19
CA PRO A 32 0.16 0.62 -13.88
C PRO A 32 0.04 -0.88 -14.05
N VAL A 33 -0.75 -1.51 -13.20
CA VAL A 33 -1.20 -2.89 -13.34
C VAL A 33 -2.56 -3.07 -12.67
N ASP A 34 -3.47 -3.78 -13.32
CA ASP A 34 -4.74 -4.17 -12.70
C ASP A 34 -4.56 -5.47 -11.95
N ILE A 35 -5.02 -5.48 -10.71
CA ILE A 35 -4.87 -6.62 -9.80
C ILE A 35 -6.20 -6.95 -9.13
N HIS A 36 -6.32 -8.16 -8.60
CA HIS A 36 -7.28 -8.45 -7.54
C HIS A 36 -6.69 -8.07 -6.18
N SER A 37 -7.55 -7.63 -5.26
CA SER A 37 -7.11 -7.29 -3.91
C SER A 37 -6.37 -8.46 -3.25
N ILE A 38 -5.31 -8.15 -2.52
CA ILE A 38 -4.58 -9.12 -1.68
C ILE A 38 -5.51 -9.83 -0.67
N MET A 39 -6.64 -9.23 -0.35
CA MET A 39 -7.65 -9.80 0.54
C MET A 39 -8.55 -10.84 -0.15
N ILE A 40 -8.46 -10.97 -1.47
CA ILE A 40 -9.15 -12.01 -2.24
C ILE A 40 -8.12 -13.07 -2.64
N THR A 41 -7.82 -13.96 -1.72
CA THR A 41 -6.68 -14.88 -1.81
C THR A 41 -6.70 -15.79 -3.04
N ASP A 42 -7.88 -16.20 -3.52
CA ASP A 42 -8.00 -17.12 -4.65
C ASP A 42 -7.69 -16.47 -6.00
N LEU A 43 -7.83 -15.16 -6.11
CA LEU A 43 -7.66 -14.39 -7.34
C LEU A 43 -6.43 -13.50 -7.33
N TYR A 44 -5.83 -13.28 -6.16
CA TYR A 44 -4.65 -12.44 -6.02
C TYR A 44 -3.43 -13.11 -6.65
N ASP A 45 -2.78 -12.41 -7.58
CA ASP A 45 -1.51 -12.83 -8.17
C ASP A 45 -0.35 -12.20 -7.39
N PRO A 46 0.43 -12.98 -6.61
CA PRO A 46 1.53 -12.45 -5.82
C PRO A 46 2.71 -11.92 -6.63
N LYS A 47 2.73 -12.13 -7.95
CA LYS A 47 3.80 -11.67 -8.84
C LYS A 47 3.49 -10.34 -9.52
N ALA A 48 2.22 -9.92 -9.56
CA ALA A 48 1.80 -8.74 -10.33
C ALA A 48 2.44 -7.45 -9.81
N ILE A 49 2.34 -7.18 -8.51
CA ILE A 49 2.92 -5.98 -7.88
C ILE A 49 4.45 -5.99 -7.92
N PRO A 50 5.15 -7.08 -7.53
CA PRO A 50 6.60 -7.14 -7.67
C PRO A 50 7.09 -6.92 -9.10
N THR A 51 6.40 -7.44 -10.10
CA THR A 51 6.73 -7.22 -11.50
C THR A 51 6.59 -5.75 -11.90
N ALA A 52 5.55 -5.06 -11.44
CA ALA A 52 5.37 -3.63 -11.67
C ALA A 52 6.53 -2.81 -11.05
N TRP A 53 6.93 -3.13 -9.82
CA TRP A 53 8.06 -2.48 -9.16
C TRP A 53 9.39 -2.75 -9.85
N GLN A 54 9.64 -3.96 -10.32
CA GLN A 54 10.83 -4.30 -11.08
C GLN A 54 10.93 -3.48 -12.37
N LYS A 55 9.82 -3.36 -13.09
CA LYS A 55 9.73 -2.53 -14.30
C LYS A 55 9.95 -1.05 -13.96
N PHE A 56 9.36 -0.56 -12.88
CA PHE A 56 9.53 0.82 -12.43
C PHE A 56 11.03 1.13 -12.21
N TRP A 57 11.70 0.37 -11.36
CA TRP A 57 13.11 0.61 -11.02
C TRP A 57 14.07 0.41 -12.19
N ALA A 58 13.72 -0.44 -13.15
CA ALA A 58 14.53 -0.67 -14.34
C ALA A 58 14.41 0.45 -15.38
N GLN A 59 13.25 1.12 -15.49
CA GLN A 59 12.95 1.99 -16.63
C GLN A 59 12.68 3.44 -16.26
N PHE A 60 12.34 3.76 -15.00
CA PHE A 60 12.10 5.14 -14.60
C PHE A 60 13.41 5.94 -14.64
N PRO A 61 13.42 7.16 -15.22
CA PRO A 61 14.64 7.98 -15.30
C PRO A 61 15.18 8.31 -13.92
N LYS A 62 16.42 7.91 -13.63
CA LYS A 62 17.04 8.12 -12.31
C LYS A 62 17.18 9.60 -11.94
N ALA A 63 17.34 10.47 -12.93
CA ALA A 63 17.42 11.91 -12.72
C ALA A 63 16.11 12.52 -12.24
N ASP A 64 14.98 11.83 -12.45
CA ASP A 64 13.64 12.32 -12.10
C ASP A 64 13.16 11.75 -10.75
N LEU A 65 13.96 10.92 -10.09
CA LEU A 65 13.65 10.38 -8.78
C LEU A 65 13.62 11.49 -7.72
N PRO A 66 12.63 11.49 -6.81
CA PRO A 66 12.62 12.41 -5.67
C PRO A 66 13.78 12.09 -4.71
N GLY A 67 14.37 13.12 -4.12
CA GLY A 67 15.52 12.97 -3.21
C GLY A 67 15.19 12.44 -1.82
N ASN A 68 13.94 12.06 -1.56
CA ASN A 68 13.48 11.64 -0.23
C ASN A 68 13.37 10.12 -0.04
N ASN A 69 13.78 9.34 -1.03
CA ASN A 69 13.69 7.86 -1.05
C ASN A 69 12.27 7.29 -0.89
N GLN A 70 11.24 8.12 -0.95
CA GLN A 70 9.85 7.66 -0.85
C GLN A 70 9.36 7.12 -2.18
N ALA A 71 8.66 5.98 -2.10
CA ALA A 71 7.94 5.38 -3.22
C ALA A 71 6.52 5.07 -2.78
N TRP A 72 5.60 5.00 -3.73
CA TRP A 72 4.18 4.90 -3.46
C TRP A 72 3.52 3.80 -4.29
N GLY A 73 2.73 2.97 -3.63
CA GLY A 73 1.75 2.11 -4.27
C GLY A 73 0.38 2.79 -4.18
N VAL A 74 -0.28 2.97 -5.31
CA VAL A 74 -1.58 3.63 -5.39
C VAL A 74 -2.62 2.65 -5.90
N SER A 75 -3.56 2.28 -5.06
CA SER A 75 -4.65 1.37 -5.43
C SER A 75 -5.95 2.15 -5.58
N THR A 76 -6.49 2.16 -6.79
CA THR A 76 -7.80 2.74 -7.10
C THR A 76 -8.80 1.62 -7.34
N PRO A 77 -9.90 1.53 -6.57
CA PRO A 77 -10.94 0.55 -6.84
C PRO A 77 -11.51 0.73 -8.26
N ILE A 78 -11.65 -0.37 -9.00
CA ILE A 78 -12.27 -0.36 -10.33
C ILE A 78 -13.77 -0.55 -10.15
N GLU A 79 -14.53 0.46 -10.53
CA GLU A 79 -15.99 0.47 -10.42
C GLU A 79 -16.63 -0.69 -11.20
N GLY A 80 -17.65 -1.31 -10.60
CA GLY A 80 -18.37 -2.45 -11.22
C GLY A 80 -17.60 -3.77 -11.20
N SER A 81 -16.38 -3.80 -10.68
CA SER A 81 -15.62 -5.02 -10.48
C SER A 81 -15.74 -5.51 -9.03
N GLN A 82 -15.64 -6.83 -8.84
CA GLN A 82 -15.59 -7.39 -7.49
C GLN A 82 -14.14 -7.53 -7.05
N GLY A 83 -13.63 -6.49 -6.37
CA GLY A 83 -12.32 -6.51 -5.75
C GLY A 83 -11.14 -6.32 -6.70
N LYS A 84 -11.36 -5.81 -7.91
CA LYS A 84 -10.26 -5.38 -8.78
C LYS A 84 -9.80 -3.98 -8.42
N LEU A 85 -8.49 -3.80 -8.48
CA LEU A 85 -7.81 -2.54 -8.20
C LEU A 85 -6.92 -2.17 -9.38
N HIS A 86 -6.94 -0.90 -9.74
CA HIS A 86 -5.90 -0.32 -10.59
C HIS A 86 -4.75 0.11 -9.70
N TYR A 87 -3.62 -0.57 -9.79
CA TYR A 87 -2.45 -0.33 -8.97
C TYR A 87 -1.38 0.40 -9.78
N VAL A 88 -0.78 1.43 -9.19
CA VAL A 88 0.36 2.15 -9.78
C VAL A 88 1.53 2.10 -8.82
N ALA A 89 2.65 1.54 -9.28
CA ALA A 89 3.91 1.49 -8.56
C ALA A 89 4.78 2.67 -9.00
N GLY A 90 5.02 3.66 -8.15
CA GLY A 90 5.70 4.87 -8.60
C GLY A 90 6.26 5.77 -7.52
N VAL A 91 6.61 6.97 -7.95
CA VAL A 91 7.18 8.04 -7.12
C VAL A 91 6.47 9.36 -7.36
N GLU A 92 6.58 10.24 -6.38
CA GLU A 92 6.03 11.59 -6.51
C GLU A 92 6.79 12.41 -7.56
N VAL A 93 6.05 13.09 -8.41
CA VAL A 93 6.55 13.98 -9.46
C VAL A 93 5.85 15.33 -9.37
N LYS A 94 6.41 16.31 -10.07
CA LYS A 94 5.83 17.67 -10.13
C LYS A 94 4.64 17.73 -11.09
N ALA A 95 3.75 18.69 -10.87
CA ALA A 95 2.66 18.98 -11.79
C ALA A 95 3.18 19.23 -13.22
N GLY A 96 2.51 18.66 -14.21
CA GLY A 96 2.91 18.74 -15.61
C GLY A 96 3.99 17.74 -16.04
N TYR A 97 4.41 16.83 -15.16
CA TYR A 97 5.35 15.78 -15.51
C TYR A 97 4.80 14.91 -16.65
N VAL A 98 5.63 14.72 -17.68
CA VAL A 98 5.29 13.89 -18.84
C VAL A 98 5.77 12.46 -18.59
N ALA A 99 4.82 11.54 -18.43
CA ALA A 99 5.15 10.15 -18.18
C ALA A 99 5.90 9.51 -19.36
N PRO A 100 6.97 8.75 -19.11
CA PRO A 100 7.57 7.89 -20.13
C PRO A 100 6.57 6.88 -20.69
N GLU A 101 6.86 6.33 -21.87
CA GLU A 101 6.03 5.28 -22.45
C GLU A 101 5.87 4.09 -21.49
N GLY A 102 4.63 3.63 -21.30
CA GLY A 102 4.30 2.55 -20.38
C GLY A 102 4.14 2.97 -18.92
N PHE A 103 4.29 4.26 -18.62
CA PHE A 103 4.05 4.85 -17.30
C PHE A 103 2.76 5.67 -17.31
N GLU A 104 2.22 5.87 -16.13
CA GLU A 104 0.98 6.61 -15.91
C GLU A 104 1.17 7.66 -14.82
N VAL A 105 0.50 8.79 -14.95
CA VAL A 105 0.43 9.81 -13.91
C VAL A 105 -0.92 9.74 -13.22
N VAL A 106 -0.91 9.66 -11.89
CA VAL A 106 -2.11 9.62 -11.04
C VAL A 106 -2.09 10.79 -10.09
N VAL A 107 -3.20 11.51 -9.98
CA VAL A 107 -3.38 12.57 -8.98
C VAL A 107 -4.14 11.99 -7.79
N ILE A 108 -3.56 12.13 -6.60
CA ILE A 108 -4.16 11.73 -5.33
C ILE A 108 -4.64 13.00 -4.64
N PRO A 109 -5.96 13.21 -4.47
CA PRO A 109 -6.47 14.39 -3.78
C PRO A 109 -5.98 14.46 -2.33
N ALA A 110 -5.85 15.67 -1.80
CA ALA A 110 -5.58 15.88 -0.38
C ALA A 110 -6.68 15.25 0.47
N GLY A 111 -6.31 14.72 1.61
CA GLY A 111 -7.26 14.11 2.53
C GLY A 111 -6.61 13.43 3.73
N ASN A 112 -7.45 12.93 4.61
CA ASN A 112 -7.00 12.22 5.79
C ASN A 112 -6.89 10.72 5.53
N TYR A 113 -5.87 10.12 6.12
CA TYR A 113 -5.59 8.69 6.06
C TYR A 113 -5.34 8.15 7.47
N LEU A 114 -5.89 6.98 7.73
CA LEU A 114 -5.41 6.15 8.83
C LEU A 114 -4.14 5.45 8.33
N GLU A 115 -3.01 5.79 8.91
CA GLU A 115 -1.73 5.15 8.61
C GLU A 115 -1.48 4.02 9.59
N VAL A 116 -1.33 2.82 9.06
CA VAL A 116 -0.97 1.61 9.82
C VAL A 116 0.41 1.17 9.36
N THR A 117 1.35 1.08 10.28
CA THR A 117 2.70 0.65 9.94
C THR A 117 2.79 -0.87 9.92
N HIS A 118 3.14 -1.43 8.77
CA HIS A 118 3.58 -2.82 8.65
C HIS A 118 5.03 -2.93 9.12
N VAL A 119 5.32 -3.90 9.95
CA VAL A 119 6.67 -4.25 10.40
C VAL A 119 6.93 -5.72 10.09
N GLY A 120 8.01 -6.02 9.38
CA GLY A 120 8.39 -7.37 9.02
C GLY A 120 8.64 -7.55 7.53
N PRO A 121 9.07 -8.73 7.09
CA PRO A 121 9.33 -9.01 5.68
C PRO A 121 8.10 -8.74 4.81
N ILE A 122 8.32 -8.25 3.59
CA ILE A 122 7.23 -7.89 2.66
C ILE A 122 6.31 -9.06 2.34
N ASN A 123 6.80 -10.30 2.41
CA ASN A 123 5.99 -11.50 2.19
C ASN A 123 4.95 -11.76 3.29
N THR A 124 4.98 -11.01 4.39
CA THR A 124 3.98 -11.04 5.46
C THR A 124 2.95 -9.91 5.35
N LEU A 125 3.00 -9.12 4.28
CA LEU A 125 2.15 -7.95 4.10
C LEU A 125 0.64 -8.28 4.06
N ALA A 126 0.26 -9.43 3.49
CA ALA A 126 -1.14 -9.86 3.47
C ALA A 126 -1.76 -9.98 4.87
N GLN A 127 -0.99 -10.44 5.85
CA GLN A 127 -1.42 -10.52 7.24
C GLN A 127 -1.64 -9.13 7.85
N SER A 128 -0.75 -8.19 7.54
CA SER A 128 -0.88 -6.79 7.99
C SER A 128 -2.10 -6.11 7.37
N TYR A 129 -2.41 -6.39 6.11
CA TYR A 129 -3.65 -5.91 5.48
C TYR A 129 -4.89 -6.47 6.18
N GLY A 130 -4.92 -7.76 6.48
CA GLY A 130 -6.00 -8.38 7.23
C GLY A 130 -6.22 -7.72 8.59
N GLU A 131 -5.15 -7.44 9.32
CA GLU A 131 -5.20 -6.76 10.61
C GLU A 131 -5.61 -5.28 10.48
N ALA A 132 -5.03 -4.56 9.52
CA ALA A 132 -5.32 -3.14 9.31
C ALA A 132 -6.79 -2.90 8.96
N TYR A 133 -7.35 -3.65 8.02
CA TYR A 133 -8.74 -3.49 7.57
C TYR A 133 -9.75 -4.25 8.44
N GLY A 134 -9.36 -5.38 9.02
CA GLY A 134 -10.25 -6.24 9.79
C GLY A 134 -10.33 -5.92 11.28
N VAL A 135 -9.31 -5.31 11.85
CA VAL A 135 -9.22 -5.02 13.29
C VAL A 135 -8.96 -3.55 13.57
N VAL A 136 -7.88 -2.99 13.05
CA VAL A 136 -7.47 -1.62 13.39
C VAL A 136 -8.47 -0.60 12.88
N PHE A 137 -8.81 -0.61 11.60
CA PHE A 137 -9.75 0.34 11.03
C PHE A 137 -11.13 0.28 11.69
N PRO A 138 -11.77 -0.89 11.88
CA PRO A 138 -13.06 -0.96 12.58
C PRO A 138 -13.00 -0.43 14.01
N SER A 139 -11.89 -0.61 14.72
CA SER A 139 -11.73 -0.14 16.10
C SER A 139 -11.72 1.38 16.24
N THR A 140 -11.45 2.11 15.17
CA THR A 140 -11.40 3.58 15.17
C THR A 140 -12.80 4.22 15.16
N GLY A 141 -13.81 3.51 14.70
CA GLY A 141 -15.14 4.07 14.46
C GLY A 141 -15.22 5.05 13.28
N LEU A 142 -14.16 5.19 12.51
CA LEU A 142 -14.11 6.08 11.35
C LEU A 142 -14.81 5.46 10.14
N GLU A 143 -15.30 6.31 9.26
CA GLU A 143 -15.83 5.92 7.97
C GLU A 143 -14.72 5.98 6.91
N MET A 144 -14.72 4.99 6.02
CA MET A 144 -13.82 4.98 4.87
C MET A 144 -14.27 6.02 3.84
N ARG A 145 -13.35 6.87 3.43
CA ARG A 145 -13.57 7.84 2.36
C ARG A 145 -13.38 7.14 1.01
N ALA A 146 -14.22 7.45 0.04
CA ALA A 146 -14.00 7.02 -1.35
C ALA A 146 -12.69 7.61 -1.88
N GLY A 147 -11.95 6.82 -2.64
CA GLY A 147 -10.70 7.25 -3.27
C GLY A 147 -9.60 6.19 -3.22
N GLN A 148 -8.38 6.65 -3.44
CA GLN A 148 -7.21 5.78 -3.50
C GLN A 148 -6.77 5.32 -2.12
N HIS A 149 -6.39 4.05 -2.03
CA HIS A 149 -5.67 3.46 -0.91
C HIS A 149 -4.18 3.48 -1.24
N LEU A 150 -3.34 3.80 -0.28
CA LEU A 150 -1.93 4.02 -0.54
C LEU A 150 -1.04 3.06 0.24
N GLU A 151 0.11 2.79 -0.35
CA GLU A 151 1.25 2.18 0.30
C GLU A 151 2.42 3.16 0.23
N LYS A 152 3.08 3.37 1.36
CA LYS A 152 4.24 4.26 1.44
C LYS A 152 5.48 3.45 1.75
N TYR A 153 6.45 3.51 0.86
CA TYR A 153 7.70 2.77 0.95
C TYR A 153 8.88 3.69 1.14
N ASP A 154 9.90 3.20 1.85
CA ASP A 154 11.25 3.74 1.82
C ASP A 154 12.10 2.83 0.92
N ALA A 155 12.54 3.35 -0.23
CA ALA A 155 13.28 2.60 -1.22
C ALA A 155 14.69 2.17 -0.75
N MET A 156 15.18 2.71 0.36
CA MET A 156 16.49 2.37 0.93
C MET A 156 16.42 1.17 1.89
N LEU A 157 15.23 0.79 2.35
CA LEU A 157 15.06 -0.33 3.27
C LEU A 157 15.06 -1.67 2.52
N ASN A 158 15.58 -2.70 3.18
CA ASN A 158 15.52 -4.07 2.66
C ASN A 158 14.13 -4.68 2.93
N PRO A 159 13.31 -4.94 1.90
CA PRO A 159 11.96 -5.45 2.09
C PRO A 159 11.88 -6.87 2.66
N MET A 160 12.99 -7.59 2.71
CA MET A 160 13.06 -8.93 3.30
C MET A 160 13.56 -8.95 4.74
N ALA A 161 13.92 -7.79 5.29
CA ALA A 161 14.41 -7.70 6.68
C ALA A 161 13.26 -7.86 7.68
N ASP A 162 13.57 -8.43 8.84
CA ASP A 162 12.59 -8.64 9.92
C ASP A 162 12.08 -7.33 10.53
N ASP A 163 12.85 -6.27 10.40
CA ASP A 163 12.53 -4.92 10.87
C ASP A 163 12.08 -3.96 9.75
N TYR A 164 11.80 -4.49 8.55
CA TYR A 164 11.30 -3.69 7.45
C TYR A 164 9.98 -3.01 7.81
N GLU A 165 9.88 -1.73 7.51
CA GLU A 165 8.68 -0.93 7.76
C GLU A 165 8.16 -0.32 6.48
N MET A 166 6.84 -0.34 6.32
CA MET A 166 6.11 0.41 5.29
C MET A 166 4.75 0.84 5.81
N GLY A 167 4.20 1.88 5.22
CA GLY A 167 2.88 2.40 5.58
C GLY A 167 1.76 1.80 4.74
N ILE A 168 0.67 1.40 5.41
CA ILE A 168 -0.64 1.11 4.80
C ILE A 168 -1.52 2.31 5.11
N LEU A 169 -2.01 3.03 4.10
CA LEU A 169 -2.78 4.25 4.25
C LEU A 169 -4.22 4.02 3.77
N ILE A 170 -5.15 4.05 4.71
CA ILE A 170 -6.58 3.88 4.47
C ILE A 170 -7.24 5.25 4.43
N PRO A 171 -7.90 5.64 3.33
CA PRO A 171 -8.57 6.93 3.25
C PRO A 171 -9.77 6.97 4.22
N VAL A 172 -9.85 8.00 5.05
CA VAL A 172 -10.90 8.15 6.07
C VAL A 172 -11.53 9.53 6.05
N ASN A 173 -12.79 9.58 6.46
CA ASN A 173 -13.47 10.81 6.83
C ASN A 173 -13.16 11.10 8.31
N SER A 174 -12.79 12.31 8.58
CA SER A 174 -12.56 12.77 9.97
C SER A 174 -13.42 13.95 10.29
#